data_e0ce5774bd9e9dea527d9f21170fab0d
#
_entry.id   e0ce5774bd9e9dea527d9f21170fab0d
#
_cell.length_a   1.000
_cell.length_b   1.000
_cell.length_c   1.000
_cell.angle_alpha   90.00
_cell.angle_beta   90.00
_cell.angle_gamma   90.00
#
_symmetry.space_group_name_H-M   'P 1'
#
loop_
_entity.id
_entity.type
_entity.pdbx_description
1 polymer ?
#
loop_
_entity_poly.entity_id
_entity_poly.type
_entity_poly.pdbx_seq_one_letter_code
_entity_poly.pdbx_strand_id
1 'polypeptide(L)'
;MGQAKEICPGVAIVIFNDKKQILLQKRSDVGLWGIPSGHVEPGETVTNAAIREVFEETGLHVKVARFIGVYSDPKSQIFEYPDGRITHFVTCCFEAKIIGGEISCESSETLDLKFFSIDELPIDIVKMHPDWLKDALSKGGPYIR
;
A
#
# COMPACT_ATOMS: atom_id res chain seq x y z
N MET A 1 -15.16 6.39 17.55
CA MET A 1 -14.34 5.30 16.96
C MET A 1 -14.00 4.28 18.04
N GLY A 2 -14.23 3.02 17.79
CA GLY A 2 -13.86 1.95 18.71
C GLY A 2 -12.36 1.75 18.81
N GLN A 3 -11.94 1.04 19.85
CA GLN A 3 -10.53 0.68 20.01
C GLN A 3 -10.17 -0.49 19.08
N ALA A 4 -8.95 -0.47 18.56
CA ALA A 4 -8.42 -1.61 17.83
C ALA A 4 -8.31 -2.82 18.75
N LYS A 5 -8.76 -3.98 18.26
CA LYS A 5 -8.79 -5.25 19.00
C LYS A 5 -7.62 -6.15 18.66
N GLU A 6 -6.92 -5.85 17.59
CA GLU A 6 -5.82 -6.66 17.10
C GLU A 6 -4.76 -5.78 16.46
N ILE A 7 -3.54 -6.29 16.46
CA ILE A 7 -2.43 -5.71 15.74
C ILE A 7 -2.06 -6.65 14.60
N CYS A 8 -1.76 -6.10 13.44
CA CYS A 8 -1.48 -6.90 12.26
C CYS A 8 -0.25 -6.37 11.53
N PRO A 9 0.72 -7.22 11.18
CA PRO A 9 1.80 -6.79 10.32
C PRO A 9 1.29 -6.61 8.89
N GLY A 10 1.61 -5.46 8.32
CA GLY A 10 1.18 -5.10 6.98
C GLY A 10 2.34 -4.70 6.09
N VAL A 11 2.07 -4.66 4.80
CA VAL A 11 2.97 -4.12 3.78
C VAL A 11 2.22 -3.13 2.91
N ALA A 12 2.92 -2.12 2.43
CA ALA A 12 2.41 -1.15 1.47
C ALA A 12 3.52 -0.87 0.46
N ILE A 13 3.15 -0.72 -0.80
CA ILE A 13 4.12 -0.68 -1.87
C ILE A 13 3.89 0.52 -2.76
N VAL A 14 4.94 1.34 -2.90
CA VAL A 14 4.97 2.49 -3.80
C VAL A 14 5.61 2.04 -5.11
N ILE A 15 4.89 2.20 -6.21
CA ILE A 15 5.34 1.81 -7.54
C ILE A 15 5.24 3.01 -8.47
N PHE A 16 6.36 3.46 -9.02
CA PHE A 16 6.40 4.53 -10.01
C PHE A 16 6.63 3.94 -11.40
N ASN A 17 6.03 4.56 -12.41
CA ASN A 17 6.35 4.28 -13.80
C ASN A 17 7.48 5.21 -14.29
N ASP A 18 7.85 5.09 -15.56
CA ASP A 18 8.93 5.90 -16.17
C ASP A 18 8.61 7.39 -16.21
N LYS A 19 7.34 7.74 -16.10
CA LYS A 19 6.88 9.14 -16.04
C LYS A 19 6.78 9.66 -14.60
N LYS A 20 7.26 8.91 -13.63
CA LYS A 20 7.18 9.22 -12.19
C LYS A 20 5.75 9.39 -11.69
N GLN A 21 4.81 8.67 -12.33
CA GLN A 21 3.44 8.55 -11.84
C GLN A 21 3.37 7.36 -10.89
N ILE A 22 2.51 7.48 -9.89
CA ILE A 22 2.36 6.45 -8.86
C ILE A 22 1.15 5.57 -9.15
N LEU A 23 1.32 4.26 -8.96
CA LEU A 23 0.23 3.31 -9.14
C LEU A 23 -0.68 3.32 -7.93
N LEU A 24 -1.97 3.56 -8.18
CA LEU A 24 -3.01 3.43 -7.17
C LEU A 24 -4.03 2.38 -7.60
N GLN A 25 -4.58 1.72 -6.60
CA GLN A 25 -5.63 0.72 -6.71
C GLN A 25 -6.89 1.29 -6.09
N LYS A 26 -8.02 1.17 -6.80
CA LYS A 26 -9.31 1.46 -6.21
C LYS A 26 -9.81 0.20 -5.51
N ARG A 27 -9.92 0.26 -4.20
CA ARG A 27 -10.25 -0.90 -3.36
C ARG A 27 -11.73 -1.21 -3.39
N SER A 28 -12.08 -2.48 -3.55
CA SER A 28 -13.48 -2.91 -3.60
C SER A 28 -14.18 -2.81 -2.26
N ASP A 29 -13.43 -2.93 -1.15
CA ASP A 29 -14.00 -2.92 0.20
C ASP A 29 -14.53 -1.55 0.63
N VAL A 30 -13.85 -0.47 0.25
CA VAL A 30 -14.20 0.90 0.67
C VAL A 30 -14.44 1.85 -0.51
N GLY A 31 -14.15 1.44 -1.74
CA GLY A 31 -14.32 2.29 -2.92
C GLY A 31 -13.35 3.46 -2.99
N LEU A 32 -12.25 3.41 -2.28
CA LEU A 32 -11.24 4.47 -2.23
C LEU A 32 -9.94 4.01 -2.90
N TRP A 33 -9.18 4.97 -3.37
CA TRP A 33 -7.87 4.75 -3.96
C TRP A 33 -6.80 4.64 -2.88
N GLY A 34 -5.84 3.76 -3.09
CA GLY A 34 -4.67 3.62 -2.21
C GLY A 34 -3.53 2.92 -2.94
N ILE A 35 -2.34 2.99 -2.37
CA ILE A 35 -1.22 2.18 -2.88
C ILE A 35 -1.50 0.71 -2.61
N PRO A 36 -0.96 -0.21 -3.42
CA PRO A 36 -1.09 -1.65 -3.13
C PRO A 36 -0.62 -1.96 -1.72
N SER A 37 -1.39 -2.77 -1.01
CA SER A 37 -1.12 -3.07 0.40
C SER A 37 -1.79 -4.38 0.80
N GLY A 38 -1.38 -4.92 1.94
CA GLY A 38 -2.00 -6.11 2.48
C GLY A 38 -1.31 -6.61 3.72
N HIS A 39 -1.65 -7.83 4.10
CA HIS A 39 -1.16 -8.48 5.32
C HIS A 39 0.05 -9.35 5.01
N VAL A 40 0.95 -9.44 5.99
CA VAL A 40 1.98 -10.49 6.00
C VAL A 40 1.33 -11.77 6.51
N GLU A 41 1.48 -12.86 5.78
CA GLU A 41 0.96 -14.16 6.19
C GLU A 41 1.99 -14.95 6.98
N PRO A 42 1.54 -15.88 7.84
CA PRO A 42 2.47 -16.75 8.59
C PRO A 42 3.47 -17.43 7.64
N GLY A 43 4.73 -17.35 7.98
CA GLY A 43 5.80 -17.95 7.18
C GLY A 43 6.35 -17.10 6.06
N GLU A 44 5.77 -15.92 5.80
CA GLU A 44 6.28 -14.98 4.80
C GLU A 44 7.25 -13.98 5.40
N THR A 45 8.25 -13.59 4.61
CA THR A 45 9.00 -12.35 4.90
C THR A 45 8.16 -11.15 4.46
N VAL A 46 8.45 -9.97 5.01
CA VAL A 46 7.75 -8.74 4.57
C VAL A 46 8.00 -8.46 3.09
N THR A 47 9.19 -8.76 2.58
CA THR A 47 9.51 -8.59 1.15
C THR A 47 8.66 -9.50 0.28
N ASN A 48 8.54 -10.77 0.65
CA ASN A 48 7.74 -11.73 -0.11
C ASN A 48 6.25 -11.37 -0.05
N ALA A 49 5.77 -10.90 1.10
CA ALA A 49 4.39 -10.42 1.24
C ALA A 49 4.12 -9.25 0.29
N ALA A 50 5.05 -8.30 0.20
CA ALA A 50 4.91 -7.14 -0.70
C ALA A 50 4.82 -7.59 -2.17
N ILE A 51 5.70 -8.48 -2.60
CA ILE A 51 5.71 -8.99 -3.97
C ILE A 51 4.41 -9.75 -4.28
N ARG A 52 3.95 -10.58 -3.37
CA ARG A 52 2.70 -11.34 -3.52
C ARG A 52 1.49 -10.42 -3.60
N GLU A 53 1.37 -9.46 -2.69
CA GLU A 53 0.23 -8.52 -2.68
C GLU A 53 0.16 -7.70 -3.96
N VAL A 54 1.30 -7.22 -4.47
CA VAL A 54 1.31 -6.49 -5.74
C VAL A 54 0.81 -7.38 -6.88
N PHE A 55 1.28 -8.62 -6.96
CA PHE A 55 0.84 -9.52 -8.02
C PHE A 55 -0.67 -9.82 -7.91
N GLU A 56 -1.15 -10.13 -6.71
CA GLU A 56 -2.57 -10.43 -6.50
C GLU A 56 -3.47 -9.25 -6.85
N GLU A 57 -3.06 -8.03 -6.51
CA GLU A 57 -3.90 -6.84 -6.68
C GLU A 57 -3.76 -6.21 -8.06
N THR A 58 -2.63 -6.37 -8.74
CA THR A 58 -2.32 -5.61 -9.96
C THR A 58 -1.94 -6.47 -11.16
N GLY A 59 -1.54 -7.72 -10.97
CA GLY A 59 -0.98 -8.56 -12.02
C GLY A 59 0.49 -8.27 -12.36
N LEU A 60 1.11 -7.32 -11.68
CA LEU A 60 2.50 -6.96 -11.94
C LEU A 60 3.47 -7.79 -11.11
N HIS A 61 4.60 -8.14 -11.74
CA HIS A 61 5.76 -8.70 -11.05
C HIS A 61 6.72 -7.55 -10.74
N VAL A 62 7.09 -7.46 -9.46
CA VAL A 62 7.97 -6.40 -8.98
C VAL A 62 9.14 -6.97 -8.21
N LYS A 63 10.20 -6.16 -8.09
CA LYS A 63 11.26 -6.38 -7.11
C LYS A 63 11.29 -5.20 -6.14
N VAL A 64 11.57 -5.46 -4.88
CA VAL A 64 11.75 -4.42 -3.88
C VAL A 64 13.05 -3.68 -4.18
N ALA A 65 12.96 -2.37 -4.29
CA ALA A 65 14.10 -1.51 -4.58
C ALA A 65 14.59 -0.76 -3.35
N ARG A 66 13.68 -0.40 -2.42
CA ARG A 66 14.04 0.41 -1.26
C ARG A 66 13.03 0.20 -0.13
N PHE A 67 13.52 0.17 1.10
CA PHE A 67 12.66 0.22 2.28
C PHE A 67 12.43 1.68 2.65
N ILE A 68 11.17 2.13 2.54
CA ILE A 68 10.81 3.52 2.84
C ILE A 68 10.70 3.74 4.35
N GLY A 69 10.04 2.85 5.06
CA GLY A 69 9.92 2.98 6.51
C GLY A 69 8.82 2.11 7.12
N VAL A 70 8.71 2.22 8.43
CA VAL A 70 7.66 1.57 9.22
C VAL A 70 6.63 2.63 9.63
N TYR A 71 5.37 2.32 9.38
CA TYR A 71 4.24 3.18 9.72
C TYR A 71 3.36 2.48 10.74
N SER A 72 3.25 3.05 11.92
CA SER A 72 2.52 2.43 13.04
C SER A 72 1.69 3.41 13.87
N ASP A 73 1.69 4.71 13.51
CA ASP A 73 0.94 5.71 14.27
C ASP A 73 -0.56 5.38 14.24
N PRO A 74 -1.19 5.22 15.42
CA PRO A 74 -2.63 4.94 15.48
C PRO A 74 -3.49 5.96 14.73
N LYS A 75 -3.03 7.19 14.58
CA LYS A 75 -3.77 8.23 13.85
C LYS A 75 -3.93 7.93 12.35
N SER A 76 -3.04 7.11 11.78
CA SER A 76 -3.06 6.78 10.36
C SER A 76 -3.15 5.28 10.07
N GLN A 77 -2.89 4.43 11.05
CA GLN A 77 -2.73 2.99 10.85
C GLN A 77 -3.82 2.14 11.49
N ILE A 78 -4.83 2.75 12.07
CA ILE A 78 -6.01 2.01 12.52
C ILE A 78 -7.04 2.04 11.40
N PHE A 79 -7.48 0.87 10.99
CA PHE A 79 -8.41 0.68 9.90
C PHE A 79 -9.67 -0.01 10.41
N GLU A 80 -10.83 0.62 10.17
CA GLU A 80 -12.12 0.03 10.47
C GLU A 80 -12.71 -0.57 9.20
N TYR A 81 -12.90 -1.88 9.21
CA TYR A 81 -13.48 -2.60 8.08
C TYR A 81 -15.01 -2.45 8.07
N PRO A 82 -15.65 -2.59 6.88
CA PRO A 82 -17.11 -2.53 6.78
C PRO A 82 -17.84 -3.54 7.67
N ASP A 83 -17.18 -4.67 8.02
CA ASP A 83 -17.75 -5.69 8.91
C ASP A 83 -17.63 -5.34 10.41
N GLY A 84 -17.06 -4.19 10.74
CA GLY A 84 -16.89 -3.70 12.10
C GLY A 84 -15.58 -4.07 12.77
N ARG A 85 -14.72 -4.88 12.12
CA ARG A 85 -13.38 -5.15 12.66
C ARG A 85 -12.54 -3.89 12.66
N ILE A 86 -11.78 -3.70 13.72
CA ILE A 86 -10.87 -2.56 13.86
C ILE A 86 -9.46 -3.11 14.09
N THR A 87 -8.57 -2.84 13.15
CA THR A 87 -7.21 -3.38 13.15
C THR A 87 -6.18 -2.27 13.18
N HIS A 88 -5.18 -2.42 14.03
CA HIS A 88 -4.00 -1.55 14.05
C HIS A 88 -2.90 -2.22 13.25
N PHE A 89 -2.52 -1.59 12.14
CA PHE A 89 -1.46 -2.12 11.29
C PHE A 89 -0.10 -1.55 11.67
N VAL A 90 0.89 -2.43 11.74
CA VAL A 90 2.30 -2.04 11.74
C VAL A 90 2.79 -2.36 10.34
N THR A 91 2.96 -1.33 9.52
CA THR A 91 3.13 -1.47 8.08
C THR A 91 4.55 -1.16 7.66
N CYS A 92 5.18 -2.12 6.95
CA CYS A 92 6.43 -1.91 6.25
C CYS A 92 6.12 -1.38 4.86
N CYS A 93 6.58 -0.18 4.55
CA CYS A 93 6.37 0.45 3.24
C CYS A 93 7.63 0.33 2.40
N PHE A 94 7.46 -0.17 1.16
CA PHE A 94 8.57 -0.38 0.22
C PHE A 94 8.31 0.40 -1.06
N GLU A 95 9.40 0.81 -1.70
CA GLU A 95 9.36 1.17 -3.11
C GLU A 95 9.78 -0.05 -3.92
N ALA A 96 9.01 -0.38 -4.96
CA ALA A 96 9.29 -1.52 -5.82
C ALA A 96 9.33 -1.09 -7.28
N LYS A 97 10.06 -1.86 -8.09
CA LYS A 97 10.19 -1.65 -9.53
C LYS A 97 9.51 -2.78 -10.27
N ILE A 98 8.79 -2.43 -11.33
CA ILE A 98 8.13 -3.39 -12.21
C ILE A 98 9.20 -4.13 -13.01
N ILE A 99 9.16 -5.47 -12.98
CA ILE A 99 10.06 -6.33 -13.72
C ILE A 99 9.34 -7.25 -14.70
N GLY A 100 8.00 -7.22 -14.72
CA GLY A 100 7.22 -8.04 -15.63
C GLY A 100 5.74 -7.98 -15.31
N GLY A 101 4.96 -8.82 -16.00
CA GLY A 101 3.52 -8.86 -15.82
C GLY A 101 2.80 -7.75 -16.56
N GLU A 102 1.48 -7.78 -16.47
CA GLU A 102 0.61 -6.76 -17.06
C GLU A 102 -0.46 -6.37 -16.06
N ILE A 103 -0.83 -5.09 -16.06
CA ILE A 103 -1.91 -4.60 -15.19
C ILE A 103 -3.19 -5.35 -15.50
N SER A 104 -3.81 -5.90 -14.45
CA SER A 104 -5.04 -6.65 -14.53
C SER A 104 -5.90 -6.36 -13.31
N CYS A 105 -7.19 -6.08 -13.53
CA CYS A 105 -8.19 -5.89 -12.49
C CYS A 105 -9.02 -7.16 -12.26
N GLU A 106 -8.44 -8.34 -12.43
CA GLU A 106 -9.13 -9.62 -12.25
C GLU A 106 -9.36 -9.99 -10.79
N SER A 107 -8.62 -9.37 -9.88
CA SER A 107 -8.81 -9.59 -8.45
C SER A 107 -10.14 -9.03 -7.98
N SER A 108 -10.85 -9.78 -7.12
CA SER A 108 -12.08 -9.31 -6.49
C SER A 108 -11.84 -8.12 -5.54
N GLU A 109 -10.60 -7.88 -5.16
CA GLU A 109 -10.22 -6.80 -4.23
C GLU A 109 -9.98 -5.47 -4.95
N THR A 110 -9.89 -5.49 -6.29
CA THR A 110 -9.51 -4.33 -7.09
C THR A 110 -10.63 -3.96 -8.06
N LEU A 111 -11.16 -2.74 -7.91
CA LEU A 111 -12.14 -2.18 -8.84
C LEU A 111 -11.48 -1.52 -10.05
N ASP A 112 -10.34 -0.88 -9.84
CA ASP A 112 -9.61 -0.17 -10.89
C ASP A 112 -8.15 -0.01 -10.50
N LEU A 113 -7.30 0.18 -11.50
CA LEU A 113 -5.86 0.43 -11.36
C LEU A 113 -5.46 1.55 -12.30
N LYS A 114 -4.72 2.52 -11.78
CA LYS A 114 -4.30 3.66 -12.60
C LYS A 114 -3.03 4.28 -12.04
N PHE A 115 -2.17 4.74 -12.94
CA PHE A 115 -1.05 5.60 -12.57
C PHE A 115 -1.52 7.05 -12.52
N PHE A 116 -1.19 7.74 -11.42
CA PHE A 116 -1.55 9.13 -11.21
C PHE A 116 -0.31 10.00 -11.14
N SER A 117 -0.39 11.19 -11.70
CA SER A 117 0.61 12.21 -11.42
C SER A 117 0.62 12.50 -9.92
N ILE A 118 1.80 12.67 -9.34
CA ILE A 118 1.91 12.98 -7.89
C ILE A 118 1.28 14.35 -7.55
N ASP A 119 1.10 15.22 -8.54
CA ASP A 119 0.46 16.53 -8.37
C ASP A 119 -1.06 16.47 -8.56
N GLU A 120 -1.59 15.35 -9.02
CA GLU A 120 -3.01 15.17 -9.34
C GLU A 120 -3.58 13.89 -8.75
N LEU A 121 -3.27 13.63 -7.48
CA LEU A 121 -3.81 12.47 -6.78
C LEU A 121 -5.32 12.61 -6.61
N PRO A 122 -6.06 11.48 -6.59
CA PRO A 122 -7.51 11.54 -6.42
C PRO A 122 -7.88 12.08 -5.03
N ILE A 123 -9.04 12.74 -4.95
CA ILE A 123 -9.55 13.26 -3.68
C ILE A 123 -9.97 12.11 -2.77
N ASP A 124 -10.56 11.06 -3.36
CA ASP A 124 -11.06 9.89 -2.67
C ASP A 124 -9.96 8.85 -2.45
N ILE A 125 -8.90 9.26 -1.78
CA ILE A 125 -7.77 8.40 -1.41
C ILE A 125 -7.93 7.94 0.04
N VAL A 126 -7.52 6.70 0.32
CA VAL A 126 -7.54 6.17 1.69
C VAL A 126 -6.63 7.00 2.60
N LYS A 127 -7.02 7.10 3.86
CA LYS A 127 -6.19 7.83 4.84
C LYS A 127 -4.85 7.12 5.01
N MET A 128 -3.78 7.89 4.89
CA MET A 128 -2.41 7.44 5.14
C MET A 128 -1.69 8.47 6.00
N HIS A 129 -0.49 8.14 6.46
CA HIS A 129 0.31 9.09 7.22
C HIS A 129 0.52 10.38 6.39
N PRO A 130 0.44 11.58 6.99
CA PRO A 130 0.58 12.83 6.24
C PRO A 130 1.86 12.94 5.41
N ASP A 131 2.95 12.30 5.84
CA ASP A 131 4.24 12.37 5.17
C ASP A 131 4.51 11.20 4.22
N TRP A 132 3.52 10.34 3.95
CA TRP A 132 3.76 9.13 3.15
C TRP A 132 4.33 9.41 1.76
N LEU A 133 3.79 10.41 1.08
CA LEU A 133 4.25 10.76 -0.27
C LEU A 133 5.61 11.45 -0.22
N LYS A 134 5.80 12.34 0.74
CA LYS A 134 7.09 12.99 0.97
C LYS A 134 8.19 11.96 1.24
N ASP A 135 7.90 10.99 2.09
CA ASP A 135 8.84 9.90 2.40
C ASP A 135 9.13 9.05 1.16
N ALA A 136 8.09 8.75 0.36
CA ALA A 136 8.23 7.97 -0.86
C ALA A 136 9.10 8.68 -1.92
N LEU A 137 9.00 10.00 -2.00
CA LEU A 137 9.76 10.80 -2.95
C LEU A 137 11.16 11.17 -2.46
N SER A 138 11.41 11.07 -1.17
CA SER A 138 12.70 11.38 -0.56
C SER A 138 13.70 10.24 -0.79
N LYS A 139 14.98 10.58 -0.86
CA LYS A 139 16.06 9.60 -0.87
C LYS A 139 16.58 9.30 0.55
N GLY A 140 15.99 9.90 1.55
CA GLY A 140 16.34 9.67 2.96
C GLY A 140 15.68 8.43 3.52
N GLY A 141 15.65 8.33 4.85
CA GLY A 141 15.07 7.21 5.56
C GLY A 141 16.07 6.11 5.87
N PRO A 142 15.60 4.90 6.27
CA PRO A 142 14.18 4.58 6.49
C PRO A 142 13.53 5.43 7.58
N TYR A 143 12.24 5.69 7.39
CA TYR A 143 11.46 6.49 8.33
C TYR A 143 10.73 5.63 9.34
N ILE A 144 10.51 6.20 10.53
CA ILE A 144 9.69 5.58 11.58
C ILE A 144 8.57 6.56 11.87
N ARG A 145 7.32 6.18 11.52
CA ARG A 145 6.16 7.04 11.64
C ARG A 145 5.08 6.44 12.51
#